data_13464269c87508acc5a08f6009ac8264
#
_entry.id   13464269c87508acc5a08f6009ac8264
#
_cell.length_a   1.000
_cell.length_b   1.000
_cell.length_c   1.000
_cell.angle_alpha   90.00
_cell.angle_beta   90.00
_cell.angle_gamma   90.00
#
_symmetry.space_group_name_H-M   'P 1'
#
loop_
_entity.id
_entity.type
_entity.pdbx_description
1 polymer ?
#
loop_
_entity_poly.entity_id
_entity_poly.type
_entity_poly.pdbx_seq_one_letter_code
_entity_poly.pdbx_strand_id
1 'polypeptide(L)'
;MIEKIGIFKYKYLKKTEPIPTGTCLILITPDSERTMCTFLGIAGKISENDINEQIIKKAEIIFLEGYLWDEGEPKKAFNKAINNSNKIAMSLSDQFCVERHKSQFLDLVKNKLDIVFTNEQEILSLINSKSFNDVVTYSKNLDKNIVITRGEKGAVSIKGNEVVEFAAKKNLKIIDLTGA
;
A
#
# COMPACT_ATOMS: atom_id res chain seq x y z
N MET A 1 -17.20 16.95 0.07
CA MET A 1 -16.66 17.15 1.45
C MET A 1 -15.15 17.34 1.44
N ILE A 2 -14.38 16.52 0.76
CA ILE A 2 -12.89 16.59 0.66
C ILE A 2 -12.43 17.87 -0.03
N GLU A 3 -13.10 18.33 -1.08
CA GLU A 3 -12.77 19.59 -1.79
C GLU A 3 -12.88 20.83 -0.91
N LYS A 4 -13.78 20.83 0.10
CA LYS A 4 -13.94 21.96 1.03
C LYS A 4 -12.76 22.14 1.98
N ILE A 5 -11.91 21.13 2.14
CA ILE A 5 -10.73 21.18 3.01
C ILE A 5 -9.53 21.78 2.26
N GLY A 6 -9.60 21.92 0.93
CA GLY A 6 -8.57 22.56 0.10
C GLY A 6 -7.23 21.81 0.01
N ILE A 7 -7.14 20.61 0.62
CA ILE A 7 -5.90 19.82 0.73
C ILE A 7 -5.73 18.87 -0.46
N PHE A 8 -6.85 18.44 -1.07
CA PHE A 8 -6.81 17.44 -2.13
C PHE A 8 -7.32 18.02 -3.45
N LYS A 9 -6.52 17.86 -4.50
CA LYS A 9 -6.95 18.03 -5.89
C LYS A 9 -6.98 16.64 -6.51
N TYR A 10 -8.12 16.22 -7.03
CA TYR A 10 -8.21 14.97 -7.76
C TYR A 10 -8.71 15.21 -9.19
N LYS A 11 -8.20 14.41 -10.09
CA LYS A 11 -8.72 14.28 -11.45
C LYS A 11 -9.15 12.83 -11.63
N TYR A 12 -10.35 12.64 -12.11
CA TYR A 12 -10.83 11.32 -12.51
C TYR A 12 -11.23 11.35 -13.98
N LEU A 13 -11.05 10.23 -14.64
CA LEU A 13 -11.52 10.00 -15.99
C LEU A 13 -12.76 9.12 -15.92
N LYS A 14 -13.89 9.63 -16.40
CA LYS A 14 -15.09 8.81 -16.54
C LYS A 14 -14.85 7.82 -17.66
N LYS A 15 -14.85 6.53 -17.34
CA LYS A 15 -14.77 5.46 -18.33
C LYS A 15 -16.16 5.17 -18.92
N THR A 16 -16.18 4.75 -20.17
CA THR A 16 -17.41 4.48 -20.93
C THR A 16 -17.81 3.01 -20.92
N GLU A 17 -16.97 2.16 -20.35
CA GLU A 17 -17.26 0.73 -20.22
C GLU A 17 -18.47 0.50 -19.30
N PRO A 18 -19.28 -0.54 -19.59
CA PRO A 18 -20.47 -0.86 -18.81
C PRO A 18 -20.19 -1.49 -17.43
N ILE A 19 -18.97 -1.30 -16.93
CA ILE A 19 -18.53 -1.83 -15.64
C ILE A 19 -18.76 -0.74 -14.57
N PRO A 20 -19.48 -1.04 -13.48
CA PRO A 20 -19.72 -0.08 -12.42
C PRO A 20 -18.46 0.28 -11.65
N THR A 21 -18.51 1.33 -10.85
CA THR A 21 -17.48 1.64 -9.87
C THR A 21 -17.31 0.51 -8.86
N GLY A 22 -16.19 0.46 -8.18
CA GLY A 22 -15.92 -0.54 -7.14
C GLY A 22 -16.93 -0.45 -6.00
N THR A 23 -17.26 -1.60 -5.44
CA THR A 23 -18.14 -1.76 -4.28
C THR A 23 -17.50 -2.71 -3.27
N CYS A 24 -17.77 -2.50 -1.99
CA CYS A 24 -17.30 -3.37 -0.93
C CYS A 24 -18.41 -3.65 0.07
N LEU A 25 -18.72 -4.93 0.30
CA LEU A 25 -19.54 -5.36 1.42
C LEU A 25 -18.60 -5.63 2.61
N ILE A 26 -18.82 -4.92 3.71
CA ILE A 26 -18.03 -5.07 4.93
C ILE A 26 -18.89 -5.74 5.99
N LEU A 27 -18.43 -6.89 6.48
CA LEU A 27 -19.05 -7.65 7.54
C LEU A 27 -18.23 -7.44 8.83
N ILE A 28 -18.87 -6.90 9.86
CA ILE A 28 -18.23 -6.65 11.17
C ILE A 28 -18.78 -7.66 12.16
N THR A 29 -17.87 -8.39 12.82
CA THR A 29 -18.21 -9.41 13.81
C THR A 29 -18.20 -8.83 15.24
N PRO A 30 -18.82 -9.50 16.23
CA PRO A 30 -18.91 -8.99 17.62
C PRO A 30 -17.56 -8.73 18.30
N ASP A 31 -16.48 -9.32 17.81
CA ASP A 31 -15.10 -9.11 18.25
C ASP A 31 -14.45 -7.87 17.60
N SER A 32 -15.24 -7.07 16.86
CA SER A 32 -14.82 -5.88 16.12
C SER A 32 -13.92 -6.16 14.91
N GLU A 33 -13.71 -7.42 14.55
CA GLU A 33 -13.03 -7.79 13.31
C GLU A 33 -13.91 -7.58 12.10
N ARG A 34 -13.28 -7.41 10.93
CA ARG A 34 -13.99 -7.18 9.66
C ARG A 34 -13.57 -8.16 8.57
N THR A 35 -14.53 -8.52 7.75
CA THR A 35 -14.31 -9.20 6.48
C THR A 35 -14.78 -8.29 5.35
N MET A 36 -13.95 -8.07 4.35
CA MET A 36 -14.22 -7.21 3.21
C MET A 36 -14.41 -8.05 1.94
N CYS A 37 -15.62 -8.00 1.37
CA CYS A 37 -15.93 -8.63 0.09
C CYS A 37 -15.91 -7.54 -0.99
N THR A 38 -14.75 -7.35 -1.62
CA THR A 38 -14.50 -6.25 -2.53
C THR A 38 -14.64 -6.67 -4.00
N PHE A 39 -15.44 -5.92 -4.74
CA PHE A 39 -15.48 -5.92 -6.19
C PHE A 39 -14.86 -4.62 -6.70
N LEU A 40 -13.69 -4.70 -7.33
CA LEU A 40 -12.95 -3.51 -7.78
C LEU A 40 -13.66 -2.75 -8.91
N GLY A 41 -14.50 -3.42 -9.69
CA GLY A 41 -15.21 -2.80 -10.80
C GLY A 41 -14.24 -2.15 -11.79
N ILE A 42 -14.60 -0.96 -12.27
CA ILE A 42 -13.79 -0.21 -13.24
C ILE A 42 -12.43 0.25 -12.64
N ALA A 43 -12.32 0.37 -11.32
CA ALA A 43 -11.04 0.72 -10.68
C ALA A 43 -9.94 -0.32 -10.94
N GLY A 44 -10.31 -1.59 -11.08
CA GLY A 44 -9.38 -2.67 -11.46
C GLY A 44 -8.97 -2.66 -12.95
N LYS A 45 -9.47 -1.70 -13.73
CA LYS A 45 -9.18 -1.56 -15.18
C LYS A 45 -8.30 -0.35 -15.49
N ILE A 46 -7.49 0.08 -14.53
CA ILE A 46 -6.48 1.12 -14.77
C ILE A 46 -5.51 0.65 -15.85
N SER A 47 -5.13 1.56 -16.74
CA SER A 47 -4.25 1.30 -17.89
C SER A 47 -3.15 2.36 -18.00
N GLU A 48 -2.18 2.15 -18.86
CA GLU A 48 -1.14 3.13 -19.16
C GLU A 48 -1.71 4.48 -19.62
N ASN A 49 -2.86 4.48 -20.30
CA ASN A 49 -3.50 5.69 -20.79
C ASN A 49 -4.09 6.56 -19.68
N ASP A 50 -4.35 5.98 -18.52
CA ASP A 50 -4.84 6.69 -17.34
C ASP A 50 -3.70 7.41 -16.59
N ILE A 51 -2.44 7.10 -16.91
CA ILE A 51 -1.24 7.66 -16.26
C ILE A 51 -0.74 8.88 -17.03
N ASN A 52 -0.92 10.06 -16.43
CA ASN A 52 -0.39 11.31 -16.96
C ASN A 52 1.05 11.55 -16.48
N GLU A 53 2.02 11.33 -17.35
CA GLU A 53 3.44 11.45 -17.03
C GLU A 53 3.83 12.85 -16.55
N GLN A 54 3.21 13.90 -17.07
CA GLN A 54 3.54 15.28 -16.66
C GLN A 54 3.11 15.56 -15.22
N ILE A 55 2.01 14.94 -14.78
CA ILE A 55 1.56 15.04 -13.38
C ILE A 55 2.51 14.22 -12.50
N ILE A 56 2.85 13.00 -12.91
CA ILE A 56 3.76 12.13 -12.16
C ILE A 56 5.14 12.80 -11.99
N LYS A 57 5.73 13.33 -13.06
CA LYS A 57 7.04 14.01 -13.03
C LYS A 57 7.07 15.25 -12.14
N LYS A 58 5.93 15.92 -11.92
CA LYS A 58 5.82 17.09 -11.06
C LYS A 58 5.55 16.74 -9.59
N ALA A 59 5.13 15.52 -9.31
CA ALA A 59 4.90 15.07 -7.95
C ALA A 59 6.24 14.86 -7.22
N GLU A 60 6.32 15.31 -5.97
CA GLU A 60 7.49 15.01 -5.12
C GLU A 60 7.57 13.53 -4.81
N ILE A 61 6.42 12.90 -4.63
CA ILE A 61 6.29 11.49 -4.33
C ILE A 61 5.00 10.95 -4.94
N ILE A 62 5.02 9.74 -5.46
CA ILE A 62 3.82 8.98 -5.81
C ILE A 62 3.58 7.89 -4.77
N PHE A 63 2.31 7.60 -4.52
CA PHE A 63 1.91 6.50 -3.65
C PHE A 63 1.16 5.44 -4.46
N LEU A 64 1.58 4.19 -4.30
CA LEU A 64 1.05 3.03 -5.00
C LEU A 64 0.44 2.03 -4.01
N GLU A 65 -0.63 1.37 -4.43
CA GLU A 65 -1.31 0.32 -3.67
C GLU A 65 -1.05 -1.04 -4.31
N GLY A 66 -0.50 -1.98 -3.56
CA GLY A 66 -0.15 -3.32 -4.05
C GLY A 66 -1.33 -4.12 -4.61
N TYR A 67 -2.56 -3.81 -4.18
CA TYR A 67 -3.78 -4.45 -4.70
C TYR A 67 -3.94 -4.40 -6.21
N LEU A 68 -3.40 -3.37 -6.86
CA LEU A 68 -3.50 -3.17 -8.30
C LEU A 68 -2.28 -3.71 -9.07
N TRP A 69 -1.38 -4.42 -8.42
CA TRP A 69 -0.22 -5.06 -9.04
C TRP A 69 -0.58 -6.38 -9.72
N ASP A 70 -1.67 -6.44 -10.46
CA ASP A 70 -2.05 -7.63 -11.21
C ASP A 70 -1.55 -7.55 -12.66
N GLU A 71 -1.41 -8.73 -13.29
CA GLU A 71 -0.94 -8.84 -14.67
C GLU A 71 -1.86 -8.10 -15.66
N GLY A 72 -1.29 -7.68 -16.77
CA GLY A 72 -2.00 -6.96 -17.82
C GLY A 72 -1.90 -5.44 -17.68
N GLU A 73 -2.98 -4.72 -17.98
CA GLU A 73 -3.00 -3.26 -18.03
C GLU A 73 -2.68 -2.57 -16.70
N PRO A 74 -3.17 -3.05 -15.53
CA PRO A 74 -2.81 -2.43 -14.24
C PRO A 74 -1.30 -2.43 -14.00
N LYS A 75 -0.62 -3.54 -14.28
CA LYS A 75 0.84 -3.64 -14.11
C LYS A 75 1.61 -2.72 -15.07
N LYS A 76 1.13 -2.55 -16.30
CA LYS A 76 1.70 -1.58 -17.23
C LYS A 76 1.55 -0.15 -16.72
N ALA A 77 0.38 0.19 -16.19
CA ALA A 77 0.12 1.50 -15.57
C ALA A 77 1.08 1.76 -14.39
N PHE A 78 1.29 0.79 -13.52
CA PHE A 78 2.27 0.86 -12.43
C PHE A 78 3.68 1.10 -12.93
N ASN A 79 4.14 0.30 -13.90
CA ASN A 79 5.48 0.44 -14.47
C ASN A 79 5.66 1.82 -15.11
N LYS A 80 4.65 2.33 -15.80
CA LYS A 80 4.69 3.68 -16.36
C LYS A 80 4.79 4.75 -15.28
N ALA A 81 4.02 4.63 -14.19
CA ALA A 81 4.10 5.55 -13.06
C ALA A 81 5.48 5.49 -12.39
N ILE A 82 5.99 4.30 -12.10
CA ILE A 82 7.32 4.08 -11.49
C ILE A 82 8.43 4.71 -12.35
N ASN A 83 8.41 4.48 -13.66
CA ASN A 83 9.46 4.94 -14.57
C ASN A 83 9.46 6.47 -14.79
N ASN A 84 8.38 7.16 -14.42
CA ASN A 84 8.24 8.61 -14.58
C ASN A 84 8.25 9.38 -13.26
N SER A 85 8.44 8.71 -12.12
CA SER A 85 8.40 9.32 -10.79
C SER A 85 9.78 9.67 -10.26
N ASN A 86 9.83 10.68 -9.37
CA ASN A 86 11.05 11.08 -8.68
C ASN A 86 11.25 10.26 -7.39
N LYS A 87 10.16 9.97 -6.69
CA LYS A 87 10.17 9.23 -5.43
C LYS A 87 8.91 8.39 -5.30
N ILE A 88 9.07 7.16 -4.82
CA ILE A 88 8.01 6.16 -4.82
C ILE A 88 7.77 5.64 -3.42
N ALA A 89 6.53 5.77 -2.96
CA ALA A 89 6.02 5.09 -1.79
C ALA A 89 5.02 4.00 -2.23
N MET A 90 5.01 2.86 -1.57
CA MET A 90 4.07 1.79 -1.86
C MET A 90 3.61 1.11 -0.58
N SER A 91 2.30 0.80 -0.52
CA SER A 91 1.74 -0.16 0.44
C SER A 91 1.81 -1.57 -0.15
N LEU A 92 2.24 -2.54 0.67
CA LEU A 92 2.18 -3.97 0.28
C LEU A 92 0.75 -4.52 0.28
N SER A 93 -0.18 -3.78 0.88
CA SER A 93 -1.64 -3.92 0.84
C SER A 93 -2.21 -5.04 1.69
N ASP A 94 -1.90 -6.30 1.41
CA ASP A 94 -2.25 -7.44 2.24
C ASP A 94 -1.31 -8.63 2.03
N GLN A 95 -1.43 -9.63 2.91
CA GLN A 95 -0.60 -10.83 2.86
C GLN A 95 -0.82 -11.63 1.57
N PHE A 96 -2.05 -11.71 1.05
CA PHE A 96 -2.36 -12.45 -0.19
C PHE A 96 -1.73 -11.80 -1.42
N CYS A 97 -1.71 -10.45 -1.46
CA CYS A 97 -0.97 -9.71 -2.48
C CYS A 97 0.52 -10.03 -2.43
N VAL A 98 1.10 -10.00 -1.22
CA VAL A 98 2.51 -10.31 -1.01
C VAL A 98 2.83 -11.74 -1.46
N GLU A 99 2.04 -12.74 -1.08
CA GLU A 99 2.26 -14.13 -1.45
C GLU A 99 2.16 -14.35 -2.96
N ARG A 100 1.17 -13.74 -3.60
CA ARG A 100 0.92 -13.83 -5.05
C ARG A 100 2.04 -13.20 -5.88
N HIS A 101 2.59 -12.07 -5.41
CA HIS A 101 3.56 -11.26 -6.15
C HIS A 101 4.95 -11.20 -5.49
N LYS A 102 5.28 -12.15 -4.64
CA LYS A 102 6.42 -12.12 -3.71
C LYS A 102 7.74 -11.73 -4.38
N SER A 103 8.13 -12.41 -5.44
CA SER A 103 9.40 -12.12 -6.13
C SER A 103 9.45 -10.72 -6.70
N GLN A 104 8.33 -10.24 -7.24
CA GLN A 104 8.21 -8.92 -7.83
C GLN A 104 8.20 -7.82 -6.74
N PHE A 105 7.49 -8.05 -5.64
CA PHE A 105 7.49 -7.12 -4.50
C PHE A 105 8.87 -7.03 -3.85
N LEU A 106 9.60 -8.15 -3.74
CA LEU A 106 10.98 -8.13 -3.28
C LEU A 106 11.89 -7.29 -4.20
N ASP A 107 11.71 -7.40 -5.53
CA ASP A 107 12.46 -6.59 -6.49
C ASP A 107 12.09 -5.10 -6.36
N LEU A 108 10.80 -4.78 -6.27
CA LEU A 108 10.36 -3.40 -6.07
C LEU A 108 10.93 -2.80 -4.78
N VAL A 109 10.82 -3.50 -3.67
CA VAL A 109 11.33 -3.05 -2.36
C VAL A 109 12.84 -2.83 -2.41
N LYS A 110 13.60 -3.72 -3.05
CA LYS A 110 15.06 -3.60 -3.14
C LYS A 110 15.50 -2.48 -4.10
N ASN A 111 14.85 -2.37 -5.26
CA ASN A 111 15.44 -1.67 -6.39
C ASN A 111 14.66 -0.44 -6.85
N LYS A 112 13.39 -0.26 -6.45
CA LYS A 112 12.52 0.77 -7.01
C LYS A 112 11.91 1.71 -5.97
N LEU A 113 11.49 1.18 -4.84
CA LEU A 113 10.76 1.96 -3.84
C LEU A 113 11.71 2.74 -2.93
N ASP A 114 11.29 3.93 -2.50
CA ASP A 114 11.97 4.75 -1.50
C ASP A 114 11.33 4.58 -0.12
N ILE A 115 10.00 4.42 -0.09
CA ILE A 115 9.24 4.21 1.14
C ILE A 115 8.31 3.01 0.95
N VAL A 116 8.31 2.11 1.93
CA VAL A 116 7.43 0.95 1.98
C VAL A 116 6.55 1.03 3.20
N PHE A 117 5.24 0.95 2.99
CA PHE A 117 4.25 0.78 4.05
C PHE A 117 3.80 -0.68 4.07
N THR A 118 3.79 -1.27 5.25
CA THR A 118 3.48 -2.68 5.43
C THR A 118 3.00 -2.94 6.84
N ASN A 119 2.30 -4.05 7.07
CA ASN A 119 2.11 -4.57 8.42
C ASN A 119 3.12 -5.68 8.75
N GLU A 120 3.13 -6.12 10.02
CA GLU A 120 4.07 -7.15 10.50
C GLU A 120 3.92 -8.47 9.72
N GLN A 121 2.69 -8.87 9.40
CA GLN A 121 2.42 -10.13 8.67
C GLN A 121 2.87 -10.07 7.21
N GLU A 122 2.58 -8.97 6.54
CA GLU A 122 2.98 -8.75 5.14
C GLU A 122 4.51 -8.81 4.99
N ILE A 123 5.25 -8.07 5.83
CA ILE A 123 6.72 -8.05 5.71
C ILE A 123 7.36 -9.38 6.10
N LEU A 124 6.82 -10.07 7.11
CA LEU A 124 7.25 -11.43 7.47
C LEU A 124 7.04 -12.41 6.31
N SER A 125 5.85 -12.33 5.68
CA SER A 125 5.55 -13.14 4.49
C SER A 125 6.50 -12.80 3.33
N LEU A 126 6.76 -11.52 3.09
CA LEU A 126 7.65 -11.07 2.02
C LEU A 126 9.06 -11.65 2.14
N ILE A 127 9.66 -11.58 3.32
CA ILE A 127 11.02 -12.06 3.56
C ILE A 127 11.11 -13.54 3.96
N ASN A 128 9.96 -14.22 4.03
CA ASN A 128 9.85 -15.62 4.45
C ASN A 128 10.45 -15.89 5.84
N SER A 129 10.15 -15.04 6.80
CA SER A 129 10.57 -15.17 8.20
C SER A 129 9.37 -15.28 9.14
N LYS A 130 9.65 -15.75 10.36
CA LYS A 130 8.73 -15.78 11.50
C LYS A 130 9.17 -14.86 12.63
N SER A 131 10.31 -14.18 12.47
CA SER A 131 10.92 -13.35 13.49
C SER A 131 10.91 -11.87 13.10
N PHE A 132 10.36 -11.01 13.97
CA PHE A 132 10.42 -9.57 13.76
C PHE A 132 11.87 -9.03 13.80
N ASN A 133 12.78 -9.70 14.50
CA ASN A 133 14.20 -9.33 14.49
C ASN A 133 14.81 -9.49 13.09
N ASP A 134 14.38 -10.50 12.33
CA ASP A 134 14.83 -10.66 10.95
C ASP A 134 14.30 -9.53 10.07
N VAL A 135 13.06 -9.08 10.31
CA VAL A 135 12.49 -7.91 9.64
C VAL A 135 13.32 -6.67 9.90
N VAL A 136 13.70 -6.43 11.17
CA VAL A 136 14.55 -5.29 11.53
C VAL A 136 15.91 -5.39 10.83
N THR A 137 16.53 -6.56 10.86
CA THR A 137 17.82 -6.80 10.21
C THR A 137 17.73 -6.60 8.70
N TYR A 138 16.71 -7.17 8.06
CA TYR A 138 16.46 -7.00 6.63
C TYR A 138 16.26 -5.52 6.26
N SER A 139 15.42 -4.82 7.02
CA SER A 139 15.09 -3.42 6.75
C SER A 139 16.29 -2.49 6.92
N LYS A 140 17.16 -2.74 7.91
CA LYS A 140 18.40 -1.99 8.12
C LYS A 140 19.37 -2.11 6.95
N ASN A 141 19.38 -3.24 6.27
CA ASN A 141 20.24 -3.48 5.11
C ASN A 141 19.71 -2.85 3.81
N LEU A 142 18.53 -2.23 3.87
CA LEU A 142 17.97 -1.48 2.76
C LEU A 142 18.18 0.02 3.00
N ASP A 143 18.60 0.75 1.98
CA ASP A 143 18.62 2.22 2.01
C ASP A 143 17.23 2.78 1.65
N LYS A 144 16.23 2.36 2.42
CA LYS A 144 14.81 2.64 2.23
C LYS A 144 14.16 3.00 3.56
N ASN A 145 13.07 3.74 3.49
CA ASN A 145 12.25 3.98 4.67
C ASN A 145 11.15 2.90 4.74
N ILE A 146 11.24 1.99 5.70
CA ILE A 146 10.26 0.92 5.90
C ILE A 146 9.41 1.27 7.11
N VAL A 147 8.12 1.46 6.90
CA VAL A 147 7.12 1.79 7.93
C VAL A 147 6.26 0.56 8.16
N ILE A 148 6.29 0.02 9.37
CA ILE A 148 5.65 -1.25 9.73
C ILE A 148 4.61 -1.00 10.81
N THR A 149 3.35 -1.27 10.53
CA THR A 149 2.29 -1.30 11.54
C THR A 149 2.24 -2.66 12.22
N ARG A 150 1.98 -2.68 13.53
CA ARG A 150 2.06 -3.87 14.37
C ARG A 150 0.85 -4.02 15.29
N GLY A 151 -0.30 -3.50 14.88
CA GLY A 151 -1.53 -3.53 15.67
C GLY A 151 -1.36 -2.86 17.02
N GLU A 152 -1.72 -3.56 18.11
CA GLU A 152 -1.60 -3.06 19.48
C GLU A 152 -0.16 -2.76 19.94
N LYS A 153 0.86 -3.29 19.24
CA LYS A 153 2.27 -3.00 19.48
C LYS A 153 2.69 -1.65 18.87
N GLY A 154 1.81 -0.97 18.13
CA GLY A 154 2.08 0.32 17.51
C GLY A 154 2.69 0.22 16.12
N ALA A 155 3.70 1.03 15.85
CA ALA A 155 4.37 1.08 14.56
C ALA A 155 5.88 1.28 14.72
N VAL A 156 6.63 0.85 13.72
CA VAL A 156 8.09 1.01 13.66
C VAL A 156 8.47 1.62 12.30
N SER A 157 9.32 2.63 12.31
CA SER A 157 9.96 3.16 11.11
C SER A 157 11.44 2.82 11.14
N ILE A 158 11.96 2.25 10.04
CA ILE A 158 13.34 1.82 9.92
C ILE A 158 13.94 2.45 8.66
N LYS A 159 15.10 3.14 8.83
CA LYS A 159 15.88 3.66 7.71
C LYS A 159 17.36 3.49 8.02
N GLY A 160 18.03 2.58 7.33
CA GLY A 160 19.40 2.20 7.67
C GLY A 160 19.50 1.75 9.14
N ASN A 161 20.36 2.37 9.93
CA ASN A 161 20.52 2.05 11.34
C ASN A 161 19.52 2.76 12.26
N GLU A 162 18.77 3.72 11.75
CA GLU A 162 17.76 4.44 12.51
C GLU A 162 16.51 3.59 12.64
N VAL A 163 16.08 3.33 13.88
CA VAL A 163 14.87 2.60 14.23
C VAL A 163 14.07 3.47 15.19
N VAL A 164 12.87 3.86 14.79
CA VAL A 164 11.96 4.69 15.61
C VAL A 164 10.69 3.90 15.86
N GLU A 165 10.35 3.73 17.13
CA GLU A 165 9.17 3.01 17.56
C GLU A 165 8.09 3.97 18.06
N PHE A 166 6.85 3.73 17.69
CA PHE A 166 5.68 4.48 18.11
C PHE A 166 4.70 3.53 18.79
N ALA A 167 4.39 3.80 20.05
CA ALA A 167 3.41 3.00 20.78
C ALA A 167 2.00 3.23 20.27
N ALA A 168 1.20 2.16 20.24
CA ALA A 168 -0.23 2.29 19.97
C ALA A 168 -0.93 3.05 21.10
N LYS A 169 -2.01 3.76 20.75
CA LYS A 169 -2.88 4.40 21.75
C LYS A 169 -3.59 3.32 22.57
N LYS A 170 -3.45 3.40 23.90
CA LYS A 170 -4.05 2.44 24.85
C LYS A 170 -5.49 2.82 25.20
N ASN A 171 -6.21 1.86 25.74
CA ASN A 171 -7.57 2.05 26.29
C ASN A 171 -8.61 2.54 25.28
N LEU A 172 -8.49 2.13 24.03
CA LEU A 172 -9.51 2.36 23.01
C LEU A 172 -10.62 1.31 23.16
N LYS A 173 -11.88 1.76 23.16
CA LYS A 173 -13.01 0.88 22.92
C LYS A 173 -13.14 0.69 21.40
N ILE A 174 -12.70 -0.45 20.91
CA ILE A 174 -12.78 -0.77 19.48
C ILE A 174 -14.18 -1.31 19.20
N ILE A 175 -14.84 -0.74 18.19
CA ILE A 175 -16.17 -1.17 17.71
C ILE A 175 -16.06 -1.71 16.30
N ASP A 176 -15.18 -1.12 15.50
CA ASP A 176 -14.96 -1.44 14.10
C ASP A 176 -13.51 -1.09 13.74
N LEU A 177 -12.80 -2.02 13.12
CA LEU A 177 -11.42 -1.84 12.65
C LEU A 177 -11.33 -1.34 11.21
N THR A 178 -12.45 -1.01 10.56
CA THR A 178 -12.43 -0.53 9.18
C THR A 178 -11.76 0.84 9.11
N GLY A 179 -10.63 0.90 8.41
CA GLY A 179 -9.85 2.13 8.23
C GLY A 179 -8.95 2.50 9.42
N ALA A 180 -8.72 1.56 10.34
CA ALA A 180 -7.82 1.74 11.48
C ALA A 180 -6.35 1.57 11.08
#